data_aa2a297bc54b5a623a245a5474d680c6
#
_entry.id   aa2a297bc54b5a623a245a5474d680c6
#
_cell.length_a   1.000
_cell.length_b   1.000
_cell.length_c   1.000
_cell.angle_alpha   90.00
_cell.angle_beta   90.00
_cell.angle_gamma   90.00
#
_symmetry.space_group_name_H-M   'P 1'
#
loop_
_entity.id
_entity.type
_entity.pdbx_description
1 polymer ?
#
loop_
_entity_poly.entity_id
_entity_poly.type
_entity_poly.pdbx_seq_one_letter_code
_entity_poly.pdbx_strand_id
1 'polypeptide(L)'
;MKQIKSIILLLCILTSISCVNNNLPSSTEKEDTPTEIMPCIEWGISKEDLLSQQSKNLSLELSNDSILRYISKKKNVVVEYRLENNKLIATSLTQTNISSFTKIINTWLQGYNELTTSDKILLYISEDASTLVYGKILSGTHNNTISLAWTYIDPSEKNISIKYDFTPSGKENGHDYVDLGIGIGWATQNVGANSPEDNGNYYMWGETITRSSCWWWYYSLYTGSTNDYLNENKFYTPKNDISGTSYDVATTKMGGIWRTPTRAEMSSLVNNCMFETGEYNEVKGIIVTGPSGKSIFIPKAGHKKKTEYRHLTVAVQLWTSTNKAYGNAYCLDVNATAITSITDIQRYCGLPVRGVVTLED
;
A
#
# COMPACT_ATOMS: atom_id res chain seq x y z
N MET A 1 -19.94 -8.75 10.69
CA MET A 1 -19.90 -9.09 9.25
C MET A 1 -20.28 -7.93 8.32
N LYS A 2 -21.31 -7.12 8.60
CA LYS A 2 -21.67 -5.96 7.73
C LYS A 2 -20.62 -4.85 7.71
N GLN A 3 -19.98 -4.50 8.82
CA GLN A 3 -18.93 -3.46 8.88
C GLN A 3 -17.67 -3.85 8.10
N ILE A 4 -17.26 -5.13 8.15
CA ILE A 4 -16.13 -5.62 7.34
C ILE A 4 -16.43 -5.45 5.86
N LYS A 5 -17.68 -5.71 5.43
CA LYS A 5 -18.10 -5.47 4.04
C LYS A 5 -17.98 -3.99 3.63
N SER A 6 -18.29 -3.04 4.51
CA SER A 6 -18.22 -1.61 4.19
C SER A 6 -16.78 -1.11 4.04
N ILE A 7 -15.85 -1.53 4.92
CA ILE A 7 -14.42 -1.19 4.81
C ILE A 7 -13.77 -1.89 3.62
N ILE A 8 -14.09 -3.17 3.40
CA ILE A 8 -13.63 -3.93 2.21
C ILE A 8 -14.16 -3.27 0.93
N LEU A 9 -15.44 -2.88 0.92
CA LEU A 9 -16.06 -2.19 -0.20
C LEU A 9 -15.35 -0.85 -0.47
N LEU A 10 -15.00 -0.09 0.57
CA LEU A 10 -14.27 1.17 0.47
C LEU A 10 -12.89 0.97 -0.15
N LEU A 11 -12.13 -0.02 0.29
CA LEU A 11 -10.83 -0.39 -0.28
C LEU A 11 -10.95 -0.84 -1.74
N CYS A 12 -11.94 -1.66 -2.09
CA CYS A 12 -12.21 -2.08 -3.47
C CYS A 12 -12.56 -0.90 -4.39
N ILE A 13 -13.28 0.12 -3.89
CA ILE A 13 -13.58 1.33 -4.67
C ILE A 13 -12.29 2.07 -5.03
N LEU A 14 -11.38 2.25 -4.09
CA LEU A 14 -10.14 3.00 -4.30
C LEU A 14 -9.17 2.30 -5.25
N THR A 15 -9.21 0.98 -5.36
CA THR A 15 -8.35 0.24 -6.29
C THR A 15 -8.86 0.27 -7.73
N SER A 16 -10.18 0.24 -7.94
CA SER A 16 -10.74 0.48 -9.28
C SER A 16 -10.40 1.89 -9.80
N ILE A 17 -10.21 2.86 -8.89
CA ILE A 17 -9.81 4.23 -9.23
C ILE A 17 -8.32 4.31 -9.60
N SER A 18 -7.43 3.54 -8.97
CA SER A 18 -6.00 3.54 -9.34
C SER A 18 -5.75 2.98 -10.75
N CYS A 19 -6.59 2.07 -11.24
CA CYS A 19 -6.57 1.60 -12.64
C CYS A 19 -7.04 2.69 -13.64
N VAL A 20 -7.93 3.59 -13.23
CA VAL A 20 -8.39 4.71 -14.07
C VAL A 20 -7.30 5.79 -14.23
N ASN A 21 -6.47 5.99 -13.22
CA ASN A 21 -5.41 7.02 -13.25
C ASN A 21 -4.34 6.79 -14.31
N ASN A 22 -4.13 5.54 -14.75
CA ASN A 22 -3.14 5.24 -15.81
C ASN A 22 -3.62 5.63 -17.23
N ASN A 23 -4.92 5.91 -17.40
CA ASN A 23 -5.53 6.23 -18.70
C ASN A 23 -6.12 7.66 -18.78
N LEU A 24 -6.04 8.45 -17.68
CA LEU A 24 -6.49 9.85 -17.73
C LEU A 24 -5.46 10.69 -18.49
N PRO A 25 -5.85 11.40 -19.57
CA PRO A 25 -4.95 12.30 -20.26
C PRO A 25 -4.45 13.40 -19.33
N SER A 26 -3.14 13.65 -19.34
CA SER A 26 -2.55 14.76 -18.59
C SER A 26 -3.03 16.09 -19.19
N SER A 27 -3.90 16.82 -18.49
CA SER A 27 -4.10 18.24 -18.79
C SER A 27 -2.90 19.00 -18.23
N THR A 28 -2.40 19.98 -18.98
CA THR A 28 -1.22 20.79 -18.57
C THR A 28 -1.59 21.92 -17.59
N GLU A 29 -2.87 22.18 -17.36
CA GLU A 29 -3.33 23.22 -16.44
C GLU A 29 -3.53 22.65 -15.04
N LYS A 30 -2.85 23.24 -14.04
CA LYS A 30 -3.07 22.96 -12.63
C LYS A 30 -4.31 23.69 -12.13
N GLU A 31 -5.24 22.98 -11.53
CA GLU A 31 -6.42 23.56 -10.89
C GLU A 31 -6.20 23.75 -9.39
N ASP A 32 -6.31 24.99 -8.91
CA ASP A 32 -6.19 25.36 -7.49
C ASP A 32 -7.50 25.26 -6.71
N THR A 33 -8.61 24.97 -7.40
CA THR A 33 -9.94 24.92 -6.79
C THR A 33 -10.49 23.49 -6.78
N PRO A 34 -11.19 23.10 -5.70
CA PRO A 34 -11.97 21.88 -5.69
C PRO A 34 -12.97 21.93 -6.86
N THR A 35 -13.25 20.78 -7.45
CA THR A 35 -14.36 20.70 -8.39
C THR A 35 -15.68 21.13 -7.72
N GLU A 36 -16.55 21.81 -8.44
CA GLU A 36 -17.93 22.07 -8.00
C GLU A 36 -18.80 20.81 -8.09
N ILE A 37 -18.26 19.73 -8.64
CA ILE A 37 -18.93 18.45 -8.77
C ILE A 37 -18.87 17.75 -7.40
N MET A 38 -20.00 17.77 -6.69
CA MET A 38 -20.18 16.96 -5.48
C MET A 38 -20.90 15.67 -5.87
N PRO A 39 -20.38 14.51 -5.44
CA PRO A 39 -21.07 13.26 -5.68
C PRO A 39 -22.34 13.16 -4.81
N CYS A 40 -23.33 12.38 -5.28
CA CYS A 40 -24.47 12.03 -4.46
C CYS A 40 -24.03 11.10 -3.30
N ILE A 41 -24.46 11.42 -2.08
CA ILE A 41 -24.26 10.62 -0.86
C ILE A 41 -25.60 10.32 -0.17
N GLU A 42 -26.69 10.34 -0.91
CA GLU A 42 -28.02 9.96 -0.44
C GLU A 42 -28.15 8.43 -0.45
N TRP A 43 -27.88 7.81 0.70
CA TRP A 43 -27.79 6.37 0.81
C TRP A 43 -29.13 5.67 0.59
N GLY A 44 -29.11 4.60 -0.21
CA GLY A 44 -30.31 3.83 -0.53
C GLY A 44 -31.15 4.39 -1.67
N ILE A 45 -30.76 5.52 -2.30
CA ILE A 45 -31.39 6.03 -3.52
C ILE A 45 -31.30 4.96 -4.64
N SER A 46 -32.35 4.87 -5.48
CA SER A 46 -32.37 3.93 -6.58
C SER A 46 -31.42 4.35 -7.70
N LYS A 47 -31.02 3.41 -8.54
CA LYS A 47 -30.21 3.68 -9.74
C LYS A 47 -30.90 4.67 -10.69
N GLU A 48 -32.20 4.54 -10.87
CA GLU A 48 -33.01 5.38 -11.73
C GLU A 48 -33.05 6.84 -11.23
N ASP A 49 -33.28 7.02 -9.92
CA ASP A 49 -33.27 8.34 -9.31
C ASP A 49 -31.88 8.96 -9.34
N LEU A 50 -30.84 8.17 -9.09
CA LEU A 50 -29.44 8.60 -9.17
C LEU A 50 -29.08 9.07 -10.60
N LEU A 51 -29.49 8.35 -11.64
CA LEU A 51 -29.31 8.74 -13.03
C LEU A 51 -30.00 10.06 -13.36
N SER A 52 -31.17 10.34 -12.75
CA SER A 52 -31.95 11.57 -12.97
C SER A 52 -31.31 12.81 -12.34
N GLN A 53 -30.53 12.64 -11.29
CA GLN A 53 -29.94 13.75 -10.49
C GLN A 53 -28.58 14.21 -11.01
N GLN A 54 -28.02 13.59 -12.05
CA GLN A 54 -26.63 13.83 -12.43
C GLN A 54 -26.36 15.21 -13.03
N SER A 55 -25.21 15.76 -12.67
CA SER A 55 -24.72 17.05 -13.16
C SER A 55 -24.52 17.04 -14.68
N LYS A 56 -24.95 18.11 -15.36
CA LYS A 56 -24.71 18.34 -16.80
C LYS A 56 -23.21 18.44 -17.18
N ASN A 57 -22.33 18.52 -16.18
CA ASN A 57 -20.88 18.61 -16.37
C ASN A 57 -20.19 17.24 -16.40
N LEU A 58 -20.96 16.17 -16.16
CA LEU A 58 -20.48 14.79 -16.17
C LEU A 58 -21.06 14.02 -17.36
N SER A 59 -20.25 13.17 -17.95
CA SER A 59 -20.66 12.22 -18.99
C SER A 59 -20.59 10.79 -18.43
N LEU A 60 -21.64 10.00 -18.65
CA LEU A 60 -21.67 8.60 -18.26
C LEU A 60 -20.68 7.80 -19.11
N GLU A 61 -19.74 7.12 -18.47
CA GLU A 61 -18.72 6.28 -19.10
C GLU A 61 -19.05 4.79 -18.99
N LEU A 62 -19.57 4.37 -17.83
CA LEU A 62 -19.91 2.98 -17.55
C LEU A 62 -21.23 2.90 -16.77
N SER A 63 -22.11 1.98 -17.18
CA SER A 63 -23.33 1.66 -16.44
C SER A 63 -23.60 0.17 -16.50
N ASN A 64 -23.63 -0.47 -15.32
CA ASN A 64 -24.09 -1.85 -15.14
C ASN A 64 -24.88 -1.97 -13.83
N ASP A 65 -25.27 -3.18 -13.42
CA ASP A 65 -26.13 -3.37 -12.25
C ASP A 65 -25.47 -2.97 -10.91
N SER A 66 -24.15 -2.88 -10.87
CA SER A 66 -23.41 -2.61 -9.65
C SER A 66 -22.65 -1.28 -9.67
N ILE A 67 -22.41 -0.69 -10.83
CA ILE A 67 -21.53 0.47 -10.98
C ILE A 67 -22.10 1.47 -11.99
N LEU A 68 -22.11 2.74 -11.60
CA LEU A 68 -22.23 3.89 -12.52
C LEU A 68 -20.96 4.71 -12.42
N ARG A 69 -20.29 4.95 -13.53
CA ARG A 69 -19.11 5.80 -13.61
C ARG A 69 -19.32 6.96 -14.52
N TYR A 70 -18.95 8.13 -14.03
CA TYR A 70 -19.02 9.39 -14.76
C TYR A 70 -17.66 10.05 -14.83
N ILE A 71 -17.42 10.77 -15.93
CA ILE A 71 -16.19 11.54 -16.13
C ILE A 71 -16.54 12.98 -16.48
N SER A 72 -15.76 13.95 -15.99
CA SER A 72 -15.90 15.36 -16.34
C SER A 72 -15.45 15.63 -17.77
N LYS A 73 -15.96 16.73 -18.39
CA LYS A 73 -15.57 17.15 -19.74
C LYS A 73 -14.05 17.35 -19.89
N LYS A 74 -13.37 17.84 -18.86
CA LYS A 74 -11.91 18.00 -18.82
C LYS A 74 -11.17 16.71 -18.52
N LYS A 75 -11.89 15.62 -18.24
CA LYS A 75 -11.34 14.29 -17.86
C LYS A 75 -10.42 14.30 -16.64
N ASN A 76 -10.49 15.31 -15.78
CA ASN A 76 -9.71 15.44 -14.56
C ASN A 76 -10.49 15.04 -13.31
N VAL A 77 -11.78 14.77 -13.41
CA VAL A 77 -12.65 14.31 -12.32
C VAL A 77 -13.38 13.05 -12.76
N VAL A 78 -13.33 12.02 -11.92
CA VAL A 78 -14.10 10.78 -12.06
C VAL A 78 -14.97 10.62 -10.84
N VAL A 79 -16.26 10.33 -11.05
CA VAL A 79 -17.21 9.96 -10.00
C VAL A 79 -17.71 8.56 -10.27
N GLU A 80 -17.64 7.71 -9.26
CA GLU A 80 -18.14 6.35 -9.33
C GLU A 80 -19.14 6.09 -8.21
N TYR A 81 -20.29 5.53 -8.57
CA TYR A 81 -21.33 5.10 -7.65
C TYR A 81 -21.42 3.59 -7.66
N ARG A 82 -21.48 2.97 -6.48
CA ARG A 82 -21.68 1.55 -6.32
C ARG A 82 -23.05 1.25 -5.78
N LEU A 83 -23.69 0.26 -6.40
CA LEU A 83 -25.04 -0.15 -6.12
C LEU A 83 -25.05 -1.60 -5.61
N GLU A 84 -25.86 -1.87 -4.63
CA GLU A 84 -26.24 -3.21 -4.19
C GLU A 84 -27.75 -3.31 -4.15
N ASN A 85 -28.33 -4.32 -4.81
CA ASN A 85 -29.79 -4.47 -4.93
C ASN A 85 -30.48 -3.19 -5.46
N ASN A 86 -29.90 -2.59 -6.48
CA ASN A 86 -30.36 -1.33 -7.12
C ASN A 86 -30.35 -0.10 -6.20
N LYS A 87 -29.60 -0.11 -5.10
CA LYS A 87 -29.49 0.98 -4.13
C LYS A 87 -28.06 1.45 -3.96
N LEU A 88 -27.87 2.78 -3.85
CA LEU A 88 -26.57 3.39 -3.61
C LEU A 88 -26.03 2.98 -2.25
N ILE A 89 -24.83 2.42 -2.22
CA ILE A 89 -24.13 1.99 -0.99
C ILE A 89 -22.77 2.65 -0.80
N ALA A 90 -22.15 3.11 -1.88
CA ALA A 90 -20.90 3.86 -1.81
C ALA A 90 -20.71 4.76 -3.01
N THR A 91 -19.96 5.82 -2.80
CA THR A 91 -19.62 6.82 -3.81
C THR A 91 -18.14 7.13 -3.73
N SER A 92 -17.51 7.36 -4.86
CA SER A 92 -16.13 7.87 -4.87
C SER A 92 -15.97 9.02 -5.84
N LEU A 93 -15.01 9.90 -5.53
CA LEU A 93 -14.60 11.01 -6.39
C LEU A 93 -13.07 11.02 -6.44
N THR A 94 -12.53 11.06 -7.65
CA THR A 94 -11.10 11.25 -7.90
C THR A 94 -10.89 12.50 -8.71
N GLN A 95 -10.01 13.38 -8.24
CA GLN A 95 -9.57 14.56 -8.99
C GLN A 95 -8.06 14.52 -9.18
N THR A 96 -7.61 14.77 -10.42
CA THR A 96 -6.19 14.84 -10.80
C THR A 96 -5.77 16.29 -11.05
N ASN A 97 -4.46 16.54 -11.21
CA ASN A 97 -3.86 17.84 -11.50
C ASN A 97 -4.12 18.91 -10.43
N ILE A 98 -4.00 18.53 -9.16
CA ILE A 98 -4.26 19.40 -8.02
C ILE A 98 -2.95 20.07 -7.58
N SER A 99 -3.01 21.37 -7.25
CA SER A 99 -1.89 22.13 -6.68
C SER A 99 -1.92 22.17 -5.15
N SER A 100 -3.10 22.12 -4.51
CA SER A 100 -3.26 22.18 -3.07
C SER A 100 -4.32 21.22 -2.57
N PHE A 101 -3.89 20.19 -1.82
CA PHE A 101 -4.80 19.23 -1.18
C PHE A 101 -5.59 19.83 -0.02
N THR A 102 -4.98 20.71 0.76
CA THR A 102 -5.60 21.28 1.98
C THR A 102 -6.93 21.98 1.68
N LYS A 103 -6.97 22.77 0.61
CA LYS A 103 -8.18 23.49 0.23
C LYS A 103 -9.31 22.53 -0.18
N ILE A 104 -8.97 21.46 -0.90
CA ILE A 104 -9.91 20.43 -1.35
C ILE A 104 -10.47 19.65 -0.17
N ILE A 105 -9.60 19.18 0.72
CA ILE A 105 -9.98 18.47 1.93
C ILE A 105 -10.93 19.31 2.78
N ASN A 106 -10.57 20.55 3.06
CA ASN A 106 -11.41 21.46 3.86
C ASN A 106 -12.77 21.73 3.23
N THR A 107 -12.87 21.73 1.90
CA THR A 107 -14.14 21.95 1.20
C THR A 107 -15.03 20.70 1.22
N TRP A 108 -14.46 19.55 0.94
CA TRP A 108 -15.25 18.32 0.77
C TRP A 108 -15.54 17.57 2.07
N LEU A 109 -14.71 17.78 3.09
CA LEU A 109 -14.85 17.13 4.40
C LEU A 109 -15.35 18.09 5.48
N GLN A 110 -15.90 19.24 5.10
CA GLN A 110 -16.59 20.13 6.03
C GLN A 110 -17.79 19.39 6.65
N GLY A 111 -17.90 19.38 7.99
CA GLY A 111 -18.93 18.66 8.70
C GLY A 111 -18.63 17.18 8.96
N TYR A 112 -17.42 16.73 8.67
CA TYR A 112 -16.95 15.40 9.04
C TYR A 112 -15.91 15.49 10.16
N ASN A 113 -15.97 14.53 11.09
CA ASN A 113 -15.00 14.40 12.17
C ASN A 113 -13.81 13.55 11.69
N GLU A 114 -12.61 14.05 11.90
CA GLU A 114 -11.39 13.33 11.60
C GLU A 114 -11.19 12.17 12.58
N LEU A 115 -11.00 10.96 12.07
CA LEU A 115 -10.62 9.78 12.86
C LEU A 115 -9.12 9.57 12.87
N THR A 116 -8.48 9.67 11.69
CA THR A 116 -7.03 9.64 11.53
C THR A 116 -6.62 10.26 10.21
N THR A 117 -5.47 10.91 10.18
CA THR A 117 -4.85 11.40 8.94
C THR A 117 -3.36 11.11 8.94
N SER A 118 -2.85 10.88 7.74
CA SER A 118 -1.42 10.87 7.44
C SER A 118 -1.19 11.67 6.16
N ASP A 119 0.05 11.87 5.77
CA ASP A 119 0.39 12.62 4.54
C ASP A 119 -0.27 12.06 3.27
N LYS A 120 -0.78 10.82 3.32
CA LYS A 120 -1.35 10.12 2.17
C LYS A 120 -2.74 9.55 2.39
N ILE A 121 -3.19 9.43 3.64
CA ILE A 121 -4.45 8.77 4.01
C ILE A 121 -5.28 9.69 4.88
N LEU A 122 -6.57 9.76 4.58
CA LEU A 122 -7.58 10.53 5.26
C LEU A 122 -8.69 9.59 5.70
N LEU A 123 -9.07 9.61 6.96
CA LEU A 123 -10.21 8.85 7.48
C LEU A 123 -11.09 9.78 8.30
N TYR A 124 -12.34 9.94 7.90
CA TYR A 124 -13.32 10.83 8.48
C TYR A 124 -14.67 10.13 8.67
N ILE A 125 -15.47 10.62 9.60
CA ILE A 125 -16.83 10.13 9.86
C ILE A 125 -17.79 11.31 9.95
N SER A 126 -19.01 11.16 9.41
CA SER A 126 -20.07 12.17 9.58
C SER A 126 -20.50 12.32 11.05
N GLU A 127 -21.06 13.48 11.40
CA GLU A 127 -21.53 13.75 12.78
C GLU A 127 -22.56 12.73 13.27
N ASP A 128 -23.43 12.26 12.37
CA ASP A 128 -24.46 11.25 12.66
C ASP A 128 -23.93 9.81 12.62
N ALA A 129 -22.63 9.63 12.37
CA ALA A 129 -21.98 8.36 12.23
C ALA A 129 -22.55 7.44 11.11
N SER A 130 -23.30 8.00 10.15
CA SER A 130 -23.89 7.25 9.05
C SER A 130 -22.98 7.09 7.84
N THR A 131 -21.93 7.89 7.75
CA THR A 131 -21.04 7.94 6.58
C THR A 131 -19.56 7.92 7.00
N LEU A 132 -18.84 6.93 6.54
CA LEU A 132 -17.38 6.86 6.64
C LEU A 132 -16.77 7.40 5.36
N VAL A 133 -15.77 8.26 5.48
CA VAL A 133 -14.99 8.75 4.34
C VAL A 133 -13.56 8.27 4.47
N TYR A 134 -13.09 7.62 3.43
CA TYR A 134 -11.69 7.26 3.27
C TYR A 134 -11.10 8.04 2.10
N GLY A 135 -9.94 8.63 2.30
CA GLY A 135 -9.23 9.37 1.26
C GLY A 135 -7.81 8.91 1.06
N LYS A 136 -7.32 9.03 -0.17
CA LYS A 136 -5.93 8.79 -0.53
C LYS A 136 -5.38 9.95 -1.33
N ILE A 137 -4.19 10.42 -0.94
CA ILE A 137 -3.44 11.46 -1.62
C ILE A 137 -2.25 10.82 -2.33
N LEU A 138 -2.13 11.04 -3.63
CA LEU A 138 -1.00 10.60 -4.45
C LEU A 138 -0.27 11.84 -4.97
N SER A 139 0.96 12.04 -4.49
CA SER A 139 1.82 13.12 -4.96
C SER A 139 2.78 12.55 -6.01
N GLY A 140 2.61 12.98 -7.26
CA GLY A 140 3.49 12.61 -8.37
C GLY A 140 4.38 13.78 -8.79
N THR A 141 5.46 13.49 -9.50
CA THR A 141 6.37 14.52 -10.04
C THR A 141 5.68 15.46 -11.04
N HIS A 142 4.61 15.01 -11.67
CA HIS A 142 3.87 15.77 -12.69
C HIS A 142 2.41 15.97 -12.35
N ASN A 143 1.77 15.03 -11.64
CA ASN A 143 0.33 15.06 -11.34
C ASN A 143 0.06 14.69 -9.89
N ASN A 144 -0.56 15.60 -9.15
CA ASN A 144 -1.11 15.31 -7.84
C ASN A 144 -2.57 14.83 -7.99
N THR A 145 -2.94 13.82 -7.23
CA THR A 145 -4.28 13.23 -7.28
C THR A 145 -4.82 13.08 -5.87
N ILE A 146 -6.10 13.39 -5.67
CA ILE A 146 -6.85 13.02 -4.48
C ILE A 146 -8.01 12.11 -4.88
N SER A 147 -8.20 11.04 -4.13
CA SER A 147 -9.35 10.15 -4.23
C SER A 147 -10.04 10.07 -2.88
N LEU A 148 -11.33 10.35 -2.84
CA LEU A 148 -12.17 10.21 -1.66
C LEU A 148 -13.28 9.22 -1.97
N ALA A 149 -13.61 8.37 -0.99
CA ALA A 149 -14.74 7.46 -1.07
C ALA A 149 -15.58 7.58 0.19
N TRP A 150 -16.87 7.75 -0.01
CA TRP A 150 -17.90 7.77 1.03
C TRP A 150 -18.64 6.44 1.02
N THR A 151 -18.88 5.86 2.17
CA THR A 151 -19.69 4.65 2.31
C THR A 151 -20.66 4.78 3.47
N TYR A 152 -21.85 4.19 3.28
CA TYR A 152 -22.85 4.12 4.33
C TYR A 152 -22.41 3.15 5.43
N ILE A 153 -22.63 3.58 6.69
CA ILE A 153 -22.49 2.74 7.87
C ILE A 153 -23.81 2.75 8.61
N ASP A 154 -24.25 1.61 9.13
CA ASP A 154 -25.43 1.56 10.01
C ASP A 154 -25.10 2.22 11.35
N PRO A 155 -25.74 3.34 11.72
CA PRO A 155 -25.45 4.06 12.96
C PRO A 155 -25.78 3.25 14.24
N SER A 156 -26.57 2.16 14.12
CA SER A 156 -26.85 1.25 15.23
C SER A 156 -25.66 0.38 15.62
N GLU A 157 -24.67 0.26 14.73
CA GLU A 157 -23.42 -0.45 14.99
C GLU A 157 -22.43 0.47 15.72
N LYS A 158 -22.58 0.61 17.06
CA LYS A 158 -21.91 1.60 17.92
C LYS A 158 -20.38 1.47 18.05
N ASN A 159 -19.74 0.46 17.48
CA ASN A 159 -18.28 0.27 17.54
C ASN A 159 -17.70 0.12 16.15
N ILE A 160 -17.28 1.24 15.56
CA ILE A 160 -16.41 1.21 14.37
C ILE A 160 -15.00 0.88 14.87
N SER A 161 -14.70 -0.41 15.02
CA SER A 161 -13.32 -0.86 15.15
C SER A 161 -12.86 -1.34 13.77
N ILE A 162 -11.75 -0.81 13.28
CA ILE A 162 -11.08 -1.38 12.12
C ILE A 162 -10.66 -2.78 12.53
N LYS A 163 -11.33 -3.79 11.99
CA LYS A 163 -10.99 -5.18 12.24
C LYS A 163 -10.16 -5.68 11.06
N TYR A 164 -8.87 -5.82 11.29
CA TYR A 164 -7.94 -6.36 10.30
C TYR A 164 -8.20 -7.87 10.08
N ASP A 165 -8.20 -8.29 8.82
CA ASP A 165 -8.32 -9.70 8.45
C ASP A 165 -6.93 -10.26 8.11
N PHE A 166 -6.29 -10.91 9.07
CA PHE A 166 -5.01 -11.59 8.92
C PHE A 166 -5.13 -13.05 8.47
N THR A 167 -6.35 -13.52 8.10
CA THR A 167 -6.53 -14.89 7.66
C THR A 167 -5.76 -15.18 6.39
N PRO A 168 -4.87 -16.19 6.37
CA PRO A 168 -4.15 -16.56 5.17
C PRO A 168 -5.08 -16.83 3.98
N SER A 169 -4.65 -16.48 2.79
CA SER A 169 -5.34 -16.77 1.54
C SER A 169 -4.98 -18.15 0.99
N GLY A 170 -3.80 -18.62 1.36
CA GLY A 170 -3.31 -19.93 0.92
C GLY A 170 -1.97 -20.28 1.57
N LYS A 171 -1.40 -21.39 1.11
CA LYS A 171 -0.13 -21.92 1.59
C LYS A 171 0.74 -22.40 0.42
N GLU A 172 2.00 -22.03 0.42
CA GLU A 172 3.00 -22.48 -0.54
C GLU A 172 4.21 -23.04 0.20
N ASN A 173 4.65 -24.22 -0.15
CA ASN A 173 5.76 -24.95 0.45
C ASN A 173 5.83 -24.85 1.99
N GLY A 174 4.66 -25.02 2.65
CA GLY A 174 4.54 -24.99 4.11
C GLY A 174 4.44 -23.61 4.76
N HIS A 175 4.55 -22.52 3.99
CA HIS A 175 4.43 -21.14 4.47
C HIS A 175 3.11 -20.52 4.02
N ASP A 176 2.45 -19.82 4.94
CA ASP A 176 1.19 -19.12 4.67
C ASP A 176 1.42 -17.79 3.93
N TYR A 177 0.50 -17.46 3.00
CA TYR A 177 0.47 -16.16 2.35
C TYR A 177 -0.91 -15.51 2.41
N VAL A 178 -0.92 -14.20 2.26
CA VAL A 178 -2.12 -13.37 2.13
C VAL A 178 -2.13 -12.74 0.75
N ASP A 179 -3.22 -12.94 0.01
CA ASP A 179 -3.52 -12.17 -1.19
C ASP A 179 -4.13 -10.83 -0.78
N LEU A 180 -3.36 -9.78 -0.96
CA LEU A 180 -3.79 -8.41 -0.68
C LEU A 180 -4.62 -7.79 -1.83
N GLY A 181 -4.87 -8.54 -2.93
CA GLY A 181 -5.57 -8.05 -4.12
C GLY A 181 -4.70 -7.17 -5.03
N ILE A 182 -3.40 -7.41 -5.04
CA ILE A 182 -2.42 -6.67 -5.87
C ILE A 182 -1.59 -7.60 -6.78
N GLY A 183 -2.12 -8.79 -7.07
CA GLY A 183 -1.60 -9.72 -8.07
C GLY A 183 -0.51 -10.68 -7.59
N ILE A 184 -0.10 -10.61 -6.32
CA ILE A 184 0.84 -11.54 -5.69
C ILE A 184 0.43 -11.82 -4.24
N GLY A 185 0.80 -13.03 -3.75
CA GLY A 185 0.63 -13.40 -2.34
C GLY A 185 1.84 -12.95 -1.51
N TRP A 186 1.60 -12.36 -0.36
CA TRP A 186 2.61 -11.89 0.60
C TRP A 186 2.72 -12.86 1.77
N ALA A 187 3.93 -13.29 2.11
CA ALA A 187 4.14 -14.12 3.29
C ALA A 187 3.57 -13.48 4.56
N THR A 188 2.99 -14.27 5.45
CA THR A 188 2.44 -13.77 6.73
C THR A 188 3.54 -13.29 7.68
N GLN A 189 4.78 -13.75 7.49
CA GLN A 189 5.93 -13.47 8.37
C GLN A 189 7.21 -13.26 7.57
N ASN A 190 8.22 -12.65 8.19
CA ASN A 190 9.54 -12.45 7.59
C ASN A 190 10.30 -13.77 7.45
N VAL A 191 11.26 -13.87 6.54
CA VAL A 191 12.12 -15.05 6.36
C VAL A 191 12.88 -15.34 7.67
N GLY A 192 12.71 -16.56 8.18
CA GLY A 192 13.31 -17.02 9.44
C GLY A 192 12.59 -16.56 10.70
N ALA A 193 11.40 -15.97 10.58
CA ALA A 193 10.50 -15.70 11.70
C ALA A 193 9.66 -16.95 12.05
N ASN A 194 9.25 -17.06 13.31
CA ASN A 194 8.35 -18.12 13.78
C ASN A 194 6.88 -17.68 13.82
N SER A 195 6.63 -16.37 13.79
CA SER A 195 5.31 -15.76 13.84
C SER A 195 5.28 -14.41 13.10
N PRO A 196 4.12 -13.84 12.79
CA PRO A 196 4.01 -12.56 12.09
C PRO A 196 4.68 -11.38 12.79
N GLU A 197 4.69 -11.38 14.13
CA GLU A 197 5.28 -10.34 14.98
C GLU A 197 6.79 -10.51 15.21
N ASP A 198 7.36 -11.66 14.86
CA ASP A 198 8.80 -11.88 14.95
C ASP A 198 9.53 -11.12 13.84
N ASN A 199 10.64 -10.47 14.20
CA ASN A 199 11.45 -9.71 13.25
C ASN A 199 12.03 -10.56 12.11
N GLY A 200 12.18 -11.87 12.34
CA GLY A 200 12.89 -12.77 11.45
C GLY A 200 14.39 -12.53 11.43
N ASN A 201 15.05 -13.04 10.44
CA ASN A 201 16.48 -12.95 10.27
C ASN A 201 16.89 -11.75 9.41
N TYR A 202 18.11 -11.23 9.66
CA TYR A 202 18.70 -10.12 8.94
C TYR A 202 19.74 -10.65 7.94
N TYR A 203 19.54 -10.29 6.67
CA TYR A 203 20.40 -10.74 5.56
C TYR A 203 21.03 -9.56 4.86
N MET A 204 22.31 -9.65 4.51
CA MET A 204 22.91 -8.75 3.54
C MET A 204 22.32 -9.05 2.15
N TRP A 205 22.14 -8.04 1.31
CA TRP A 205 21.49 -8.22 0.02
C TRP A 205 22.24 -9.24 -0.87
N GLY A 206 21.52 -10.23 -1.39
CA GLY A 206 22.09 -11.32 -2.18
C GLY A 206 22.82 -12.39 -1.35
N GLU A 207 22.78 -12.34 -0.03
CA GLU A 207 23.24 -13.42 0.82
C GLU A 207 22.08 -14.23 1.40
N THR A 208 22.26 -15.54 1.49
CA THR A 208 21.27 -16.48 2.01
C THR A 208 21.62 -17.03 3.40
N ILE A 209 22.66 -16.48 4.01
CA ILE A 209 23.11 -16.80 5.36
C ILE A 209 23.03 -15.57 6.27
N THR A 210 22.79 -15.81 7.55
CA THR A 210 22.84 -14.78 8.58
C THR A 210 24.26 -14.55 9.05
N ARG A 211 24.56 -13.33 9.49
CA ARG A 211 25.87 -12.99 10.05
C ARG A 211 25.74 -12.33 11.42
N SER A 212 26.69 -12.62 12.30
CA SER A 212 26.79 -11.96 13.62
C SER A 212 27.05 -10.46 13.49
N SER A 213 27.69 -10.01 12.39
CA SER A 213 27.97 -8.60 12.11
C SER A 213 27.89 -8.29 10.62
N CYS A 214 27.38 -7.11 10.30
CA CYS A 214 27.16 -6.61 8.93
C CYS A 214 28.18 -5.52 8.58
N TRP A 215 29.40 -5.95 8.31
CA TRP A 215 30.48 -5.11 7.82
C TRP A 215 30.70 -5.33 6.32
N TRP A 216 31.09 -4.30 5.56
CA TRP A 216 31.32 -4.37 4.13
C TRP A 216 32.39 -5.42 3.75
N TRP A 217 33.41 -5.63 4.57
CA TRP A 217 34.45 -6.63 4.32
C TRP A 217 34.05 -8.08 4.64
N TYR A 218 32.94 -8.31 5.33
CA TYR A 218 32.33 -9.63 5.50
C TYR A 218 31.29 -9.95 4.45
N TYR A 219 30.93 -8.96 3.62
CA TYR A 219 29.93 -9.13 2.60
C TYR A 219 30.50 -9.95 1.44
N SER A 220 29.92 -11.13 1.14
CA SER A 220 30.47 -12.09 0.16
C SER A 220 30.51 -11.56 -1.28
N LEU A 221 29.67 -10.56 -1.59
CA LEU A 221 29.66 -9.91 -2.92
C LEU A 221 30.55 -8.65 -2.97
N TYR A 222 31.37 -8.41 -1.96
CA TYR A 222 32.43 -7.41 -2.01
C TYR A 222 33.75 -8.06 -2.42
N THR A 223 34.35 -7.61 -3.51
CA THR A 223 35.56 -8.16 -4.12
C THR A 223 36.84 -7.38 -3.78
N GLY A 224 36.71 -6.27 -3.03
CA GLY A 224 37.81 -5.48 -2.53
C GLY A 224 38.46 -6.06 -1.29
N SER A 225 39.62 -5.54 -0.92
CA SER A 225 40.30 -5.87 0.34
C SER A 225 39.80 -4.99 1.49
N THR A 226 40.12 -5.35 2.75
CA THR A 226 39.83 -4.54 3.92
C THR A 226 40.52 -3.17 3.89
N ASN A 227 41.60 -3.04 3.09
CA ASN A 227 42.36 -1.81 2.93
C ASN A 227 41.79 -0.88 1.85
N ASP A 228 40.84 -1.35 1.01
CA ASP A 228 40.26 -0.54 -0.08
C ASP A 228 39.26 0.51 0.41
N TYR A 229 39.02 0.64 1.69
CA TYR A 229 38.08 1.55 2.32
C TYR A 229 36.80 1.76 1.52
N LEU A 230 35.93 0.73 1.48
CA LEU A 230 34.61 0.75 0.86
C LEU A 230 34.62 1.31 -0.59
N ASN A 231 35.32 0.67 -1.49
CA ASN A 231 35.31 1.05 -2.89
C ASN A 231 34.04 0.50 -3.58
N GLU A 232 33.13 1.37 -4.00
CA GLU A 232 31.86 1.01 -4.62
C GLU A 232 32.00 0.20 -5.90
N ASN A 233 33.10 0.35 -6.63
CA ASN A 233 33.41 -0.42 -7.84
C ASN A 233 33.82 -1.88 -7.55
N LYS A 234 34.00 -2.24 -6.28
CA LYS A 234 34.36 -3.58 -5.85
C LYS A 234 33.16 -4.44 -5.44
N PHE A 235 31.94 -3.98 -5.64
CA PHE A 235 30.74 -4.78 -5.41
C PHE A 235 30.39 -5.61 -6.65
N TYR A 236 30.50 -6.93 -6.54
CA TYR A 236 29.96 -7.84 -7.54
C TYR A 236 28.43 -7.81 -7.55
N THR A 237 27.84 -7.71 -8.72
CA THR A 237 26.38 -7.72 -8.90
C THR A 237 26.01 -8.92 -9.76
N PRO A 238 25.45 -9.99 -9.16
CA PRO A 238 25.12 -11.22 -9.89
C PRO A 238 24.05 -10.98 -10.96
N LYS A 239 23.05 -10.16 -10.64
CA LYS A 239 21.98 -9.68 -11.53
C LYS A 239 21.43 -8.36 -11.01
N ASN A 240 20.79 -7.56 -11.88
CA ASN A 240 20.07 -6.37 -11.47
C ASN A 240 18.86 -6.70 -10.59
N ASP A 241 18.27 -7.87 -10.80
CA ASP A 241 17.22 -8.45 -9.97
C ASP A 241 17.58 -9.88 -9.61
N ILE A 242 17.68 -10.18 -8.31
CA ILE A 242 18.06 -11.50 -7.83
C ILE A 242 16.86 -12.40 -7.52
N SER A 243 15.63 -11.92 -7.74
CA SER A 243 14.39 -12.66 -7.47
C SER A 243 14.40 -14.05 -8.10
N GLY A 244 14.09 -15.09 -7.34
CA GLY A 244 14.05 -16.46 -7.81
C GLY A 244 15.41 -17.09 -8.12
N THR A 245 16.54 -16.44 -7.79
CA THR A 245 17.90 -16.99 -8.02
C THR A 245 18.49 -17.61 -6.75
N SER A 246 19.65 -18.24 -6.86
CA SER A 246 20.41 -18.74 -5.70
C SER A 246 20.91 -17.65 -4.75
N TYR A 247 20.86 -16.39 -5.15
CA TYR A 247 21.15 -15.22 -4.31
C TYR A 247 19.93 -14.68 -3.58
N ASP A 248 18.74 -15.23 -3.85
CA ASP A 248 17.50 -14.84 -3.20
C ASP A 248 17.26 -15.68 -1.95
N VAL A 249 17.23 -14.99 -0.82
CA VAL A 249 17.06 -15.67 0.48
C VAL A 249 15.66 -16.25 0.65
N ALA A 250 14.61 -15.61 0.14
CA ALA A 250 13.25 -16.15 0.21
C ALA A 250 13.16 -17.45 -0.61
N THR A 251 13.69 -17.46 -1.83
CA THR A 251 13.78 -18.67 -2.68
C THR A 251 14.56 -19.78 -1.98
N THR A 252 15.71 -19.46 -1.38
CA THR A 252 16.59 -20.47 -0.78
C THR A 252 16.05 -21.01 0.55
N LYS A 253 15.38 -20.19 1.35
CA LYS A 253 14.94 -20.58 2.72
C LYS A 253 13.49 -21.04 2.78
N MET A 254 12.62 -20.50 1.95
CA MET A 254 11.22 -20.88 1.92
C MET A 254 10.94 -21.96 0.86
N GLY A 255 11.75 -22.00 -0.21
CA GLY A 255 11.61 -23.00 -1.29
C GLY A 255 10.39 -22.77 -2.17
N GLY A 256 10.00 -23.80 -2.96
CA GLY A 256 8.85 -23.69 -3.88
C GLY A 256 9.00 -22.50 -4.85
N ILE A 257 7.92 -21.76 -5.02
CA ILE A 257 7.89 -20.55 -5.85
C ILE A 257 8.12 -19.24 -5.05
N TRP A 258 8.51 -19.35 -3.78
CA TRP A 258 8.84 -18.19 -2.95
C TRP A 258 10.03 -17.40 -3.48
N ARG A 259 9.94 -16.09 -3.43
CA ARG A 259 11.00 -15.18 -3.83
C ARG A 259 10.91 -13.84 -3.08
N THR A 260 12.01 -13.11 -3.08
CA THR A 260 12.04 -11.73 -2.59
C THR A 260 11.29 -10.82 -3.58
N PRO A 261 10.41 -9.90 -3.12
CA PRO A 261 9.68 -8.99 -4.00
C PRO A 261 10.63 -8.06 -4.74
N THR A 262 10.34 -7.81 -6.02
CA THR A 262 11.01 -6.79 -6.83
C THR A 262 10.70 -5.37 -6.33
N ARG A 263 11.49 -4.39 -6.75
CA ARG A 263 11.17 -2.97 -6.51
C ARG A 263 9.79 -2.59 -7.04
N ALA A 264 9.39 -3.10 -8.20
CA ALA A 264 8.10 -2.81 -8.81
C ALA A 264 6.94 -3.36 -7.96
N GLU A 265 7.04 -4.59 -7.46
CA GLU A 265 6.05 -5.20 -6.58
C GLU A 265 5.97 -4.51 -5.22
N MET A 266 7.11 -4.12 -4.65
CA MET A 266 7.14 -3.33 -3.42
C MET A 266 6.52 -1.94 -3.65
N SER A 267 6.73 -1.32 -4.82
CA SER A 267 6.06 -0.07 -5.20
C SER A 267 4.55 -0.27 -5.38
N SER A 268 4.12 -1.41 -5.93
CA SER A 268 2.70 -1.77 -6.00
C SER A 268 2.08 -1.88 -4.61
N LEU A 269 2.77 -2.53 -3.65
CA LEU A 269 2.33 -2.60 -2.26
C LEU A 269 2.13 -1.19 -1.67
N VAL A 270 3.14 -0.30 -1.81
CA VAL A 270 3.10 1.07 -1.29
C VAL A 270 1.98 1.90 -1.93
N ASN A 271 1.72 1.71 -3.22
CA ASN A 271 0.77 2.53 -3.97
C ASN A 271 -0.69 2.06 -3.82
N ASN A 272 -0.90 0.76 -3.59
CA ASN A 272 -2.23 0.16 -3.64
C ASN A 272 -2.75 -0.31 -2.27
N CYS A 273 -1.91 -0.36 -1.23
CA CYS A 273 -2.31 -0.79 0.11
C CYS A 273 -2.28 0.37 1.11
N MET A 274 -3.06 0.22 2.16
CA MET A 274 -3.09 1.12 3.31
C MET A 274 -2.03 0.67 4.32
N PHE A 275 -1.25 1.62 4.84
CA PHE A 275 -0.25 1.39 5.87
C PHE A 275 -0.63 2.15 7.13
N GLU A 276 -0.80 1.45 8.23
CA GLU A 276 -1.20 2.02 9.51
C GLU A 276 -0.29 1.52 10.63
N THR A 277 -0.07 2.37 11.62
CA THR A 277 0.53 1.91 12.88
C THR A 277 -0.47 1.06 13.63
N GLY A 278 -0.06 -0.10 14.08
CA GLY A 278 -0.94 -1.01 14.81
C GLY A 278 -0.16 -1.96 15.69
N GLU A 279 -0.89 -2.88 16.29
CA GLU A 279 -0.36 -3.89 17.20
C GLU A 279 -0.89 -5.27 16.81
N TYR A 280 -0.04 -6.28 16.87
CA TYR A 280 -0.38 -7.68 16.68
C TYR A 280 0.31 -8.49 17.79
N ASN A 281 -0.46 -9.25 18.57
CA ASN A 281 0.04 -10.01 19.73
C ASN A 281 0.95 -9.16 20.64
N GLU A 282 0.50 -7.96 21.02
CA GLU A 282 1.22 -7.02 21.90
C GLU A 282 2.53 -6.43 21.31
N VAL A 283 2.83 -6.72 20.04
CA VAL A 283 3.98 -6.15 19.33
C VAL A 283 3.54 -5.02 18.41
N LYS A 284 4.13 -3.83 18.61
CA LYS A 284 3.88 -2.67 17.76
C LYS A 284 4.56 -2.82 16.39
N GLY A 285 3.81 -2.56 15.34
CA GLY A 285 4.27 -2.70 13.96
C GLY A 285 3.51 -1.82 12.99
N ILE A 286 3.53 -2.25 11.75
CA ILE A 286 2.73 -1.67 10.66
C ILE A 286 1.76 -2.75 10.18
N ILE A 287 0.50 -2.39 10.09
CA ILE A 287 -0.53 -3.20 9.46
C ILE A 287 -0.67 -2.69 8.02
N VAL A 288 -0.60 -3.60 7.07
CA VAL A 288 -0.76 -3.31 5.65
C VAL A 288 -2.03 -3.99 5.16
N THR A 289 -3.03 -3.20 4.79
CA THR A 289 -4.32 -3.70 4.31
C THR A 289 -4.44 -3.45 2.82
N GLY A 290 -4.71 -4.53 2.08
CA GLY A 290 -4.83 -4.49 0.64
C GLY A 290 -6.27 -4.31 0.14
N PRO A 291 -6.43 -4.16 -1.19
CA PRO A 291 -7.73 -4.07 -1.86
C PRO A 291 -8.68 -5.22 -1.59
N SER A 292 -8.16 -6.42 -1.36
CA SER A 292 -8.96 -7.60 -0.99
C SER A 292 -9.63 -7.47 0.38
N GLY A 293 -9.27 -6.45 1.18
CA GLY A 293 -9.68 -6.28 2.58
C GLY A 293 -8.85 -7.11 3.56
N LYS A 294 -7.94 -7.94 3.06
CA LYS A 294 -7.01 -8.70 3.90
C LYS A 294 -5.80 -7.87 4.30
N SER A 295 -5.20 -8.27 5.41
CA SER A 295 -4.09 -7.53 6.02
C SER A 295 -2.90 -8.44 6.31
N ILE A 296 -1.71 -7.85 6.31
CA ILE A 296 -0.50 -8.45 6.88
C ILE A 296 0.06 -7.53 7.96
N PHE A 297 0.67 -8.11 8.97
CA PHE A 297 1.43 -7.38 9.98
C PHE A 297 2.93 -7.41 9.65
N ILE A 298 3.61 -6.28 9.83
CA ILE A 298 5.05 -6.15 9.62
C ILE A 298 5.66 -5.51 10.87
N PRO A 299 6.52 -6.25 11.62
CA PRO A 299 7.18 -5.71 12.81
C PRO A 299 8.18 -4.62 12.45
N LYS A 300 8.37 -3.64 13.34
CA LYS A 300 9.36 -2.57 13.18
C LYS A 300 10.77 -3.09 13.47
N ALA A 301 11.28 -3.93 12.57
CA ALA A 301 12.54 -4.62 12.72
C ALA A 301 13.78 -3.75 12.43
N GLY A 302 13.63 -2.59 11.77
CA GLY A 302 14.75 -1.76 11.36
C GLY A 302 15.75 -2.52 10.49
N HIS A 303 17.05 -2.23 10.67
CA HIS A 303 18.15 -2.92 9.99
C HIS A 303 19.36 -3.16 10.92
N LYS A 304 20.24 -4.06 10.52
CA LYS A 304 21.49 -4.32 11.20
C LYS A 304 22.65 -3.70 10.42
N LYS A 305 23.47 -2.90 11.08
CA LYS A 305 24.72 -2.35 10.53
C LYS A 305 25.85 -2.56 11.53
N LYS A 306 26.94 -3.16 11.09
CA LYS A 306 27.99 -3.65 12.00
C LYS A 306 27.39 -4.69 12.97
N THR A 307 27.54 -4.49 14.26
CA THR A 307 26.95 -5.31 15.34
C THR A 307 25.66 -4.74 15.90
N GLU A 308 25.23 -3.55 15.44
CA GLU A 308 24.12 -2.79 16.01
C GLU A 308 22.85 -2.94 15.20
N TYR A 309 21.72 -3.04 15.89
CA TYR A 309 20.39 -2.86 15.30
C TYR A 309 20.03 -1.39 15.31
N ARG A 310 19.67 -0.86 14.14
CA ARG A 310 19.26 0.53 13.94
C ARG A 310 17.79 0.59 13.58
N HIS A 311 17.10 1.61 14.08
CA HIS A 311 15.67 1.81 13.89
C HIS A 311 14.79 0.63 14.36
N LEU A 312 15.33 -0.26 15.17
CA LEU A 312 14.56 -1.32 15.83
C LEU A 312 13.45 -0.69 16.66
N THR A 313 12.23 -1.23 16.58
CA THR A 313 10.99 -0.70 17.16
C THR A 313 10.53 0.67 16.63
N VAL A 314 11.26 1.25 15.68
CA VAL A 314 10.96 2.59 15.11
C VAL A 314 10.46 2.49 13.68
N ALA A 315 11.13 1.74 12.81
CA ALA A 315 10.82 1.67 11.39
C ALA A 315 10.74 0.23 10.88
N VAL A 316 9.93 0.01 9.85
CA VAL A 316 9.97 -1.19 9.01
C VAL A 316 10.96 -0.94 7.89
N GLN A 317 11.93 -1.84 7.73
CA GLN A 317 12.83 -1.84 6.58
C GLN A 317 12.93 -3.27 6.02
N LEU A 318 12.58 -3.43 4.73
CA LEU A 318 12.58 -4.74 4.06
C LEU A 318 13.34 -4.65 2.73
N TRP A 319 14.19 -5.63 2.44
CA TRP A 319 14.83 -5.72 1.13
C TRP A 319 13.84 -5.91 -0.01
N THR A 320 14.15 -5.33 -1.15
CA THR A 320 13.69 -5.80 -2.46
C THR A 320 14.80 -6.63 -3.12
N SER A 321 14.44 -7.43 -4.12
CA SER A 321 15.41 -8.17 -4.93
C SER A 321 16.19 -7.31 -5.90
N THR A 322 15.79 -6.05 -6.10
CA THR A 322 16.32 -5.16 -7.14
C THR A 322 17.54 -4.40 -6.65
N ASN A 323 18.62 -4.53 -7.40
CA ASN A 323 19.86 -3.81 -7.18
C ASN A 323 19.72 -2.31 -7.47
N LYS A 324 20.56 -1.51 -6.83
CA LYS A 324 20.85 -0.12 -7.20
C LYS A 324 22.35 0.05 -7.38
N ALA A 325 22.76 1.06 -8.17
CA ALA A 325 24.17 1.38 -8.41
C ALA A 325 24.94 1.68 -7.09
N TYR A 326 26.26 1.67 -7.19
CA TYR A 326 27.16 2.08 -6.11
C TYR A 326 27.08 1.23 -4.82
N GLY A 327 26.93 -0.09 -4.95
CA GLY A 327 26.91 -0.98 -3.79
C GLY A 327 25.66 -0.89 -2.92
N ASN A 328 24.60 -0.27 -3.42
CA ASN A 328 23.29 -0.18 -2.76
C ASN A 328 22.27 -1.12 -3.40
N ALA A 329 21.18 -1.40 -2.68
CA ALA A 329 19.99 -2.05 -3.20
C ALA A 329 18.72 -1.37 -2.67
N TYR A 330 17.62 -1.51 -3.41
CA TYR A 330 16.35 -0.92 -3.02
C TYR A 330 15.73 -1.64 -1.83
N CYS A 331 15.11 -0.88 -0.95
CA CYS A 331 14.35 -1.38 0.20
C CYS A 331 13.08 -0.55 0.42
N LEU A 332 12.09 -1.18 1.04
CA LEU A 332 10.99 -0.48 1.67
C LEU A 332 11.50 0.19 2.95
N ASP A 333 11.09 1.42 3.19
CA ASP A 333 11.24 2.12 4.47
C ASP A 333 9.87 2.67 4.90
N VAL A 334 9.42 2.28 6.09
CA VAL A 334 8.19 2.80 6.69
C VAL A 334 8.55 3.36 8.06
N ASN A 335 8.39 4.64 8.23
CA ASN A 335 8.76 5.33 9.48
C ASN A 335 7.76 5.08 10.63
N ALA A 336 8.02 5.70 11.77
CA ALA A 336 7.21 5.53 12.98
C ALA A 336 5.74 5.93 12.81
N THR A 337 5.41 6.81 11.86
CA THR A 337 4.06 7.34 11.56
C THR A 337 3.44 6.71 10.32
N ALA A 338 3.94 5.54 9.88
CA ALA A 338 3.50 4.81 8.69
C ALA A 338 3.70 5.53 7.33
N ILE A 339 4.53 6.58 7.28
CA ILE A 339 4.94 7.19 6.00
C ILE A 339 5.87 6.22 5.28
N THR A 340 5.52 5.88 4.05
CA THR A 340 6.17 4.86 3.23
C THR A 340 7.06 5.46 2.16
N SER A 341 8.21 4.84 1.91
CA SER A 341 9.08 5.16 0.78
C SER A 341 9.81 3.93 0.24
N ILE A 342 10.14 3.95 -1.05
CA ILE A 342 11.12 3.03 -1.62
C ILE A 342 12.43 3.80 -1.71
N THR A 343 13.34 3.44 -0.83
CA THR A 343 14.68 4.03 -0.72
C THR A 343 15.76 3.03 -1.08
N ASP A 344 16.99 3.32 -0.78
CA ASP A 344 18.11 2.41 -0.95
C ASP A 344 19.08 2.51 0.23
N ILE A 345 19.76 1.42 0.49
CA ILE A 345 20.76 1.30 1.54
C ILE A 345 21.91 0.40 1.06
N GLN A 346 23.08 0.50 1.70
CA GLN A 346 24.23 -0.31 1.38
C GLN A 346 23.92 -1.81 1.50
N ARG A 347 24.26 -2.60 0.48
CA ARG A 347 23.96 -4.04 0.38
C ARG A 347 24.55 -4.86 1.54
N TYR A 348 25.61 -4.37 2.18
CA TYR A 348 26.21 -5.02 3.36
C TYR A 348 25.45 -4.74 4.67
N CYS A 349 24.40 -3.91 4.68
CA CYS A 349 23.48 -3.84 5.80
C CYS A 349 22.60 -5.10 5.84
N GLY A 350 22.26 -5.57 7.01
CA GLY A 350 21.35 -6.69 7.19
C GLY A 350 19.92 -6.18 7.33
N LEU A 351 19.02 -6.51 6.40
CA LEU A 351 17.60 -6.24 6.51
C LEU A 351 16.80 -7.55 6.52
N PRO A 352 15.62 -7.56 7.14
CA PRO A 352 14.66 -8.64 6.95
C PRO A 352 14.14 -8.71 5.52
N VAL A 353 13.61 -9.87 5.15
CA VAL A 353 12.96 -10.12 3.86
C VAL A 353 11.55 -10.64 4.09
N ARG A 354 10.57 -10.09 3.39
CA ARG A 354 9.21 -10.61 3.30
C ARG A 354 9.06 -11.29 1.95
N GLY A 355 8.86 -12.62 1.96
CA GLY A 355 8.68 -13.40 0.72
C GLY A 355 7.37 -13.09 0.01
N VAL A 356 7.35 -13.31 -1.30
CA VAL A 356 6.14 -13.26 -2.13
C VAL A 356 6.04 -14.49 -3.03
N VAL A 357 4.80 -14.79 -3.46
CA VAL A 357 4.48 -15.84 -4.42
C VAL A 357 3.65 -15.26 -5.56
N THR A 358 3.83 -15.79 -6.76
CA THR A 358 2.91 -15.52 -7.88
C THR A 358 1.63 -16.29 -7.63
N LEU A 359 0.47 -15.62 -7.75
CA LEU A 359 -0.82 -16.27 -7.71
C LEU A 359 -1.13 -16.84 -9.10
N GLU A 360 -1.63 -18.08 -9.14
CA GLU A 360 -2.18 -18.64 -10.36
C GLU A 360 -3.57 -18.03 -10.58
N ASP A 361 -3.89 -17.65 -11.83
CA ASP A 361 -5.17 -17.09 -12.26
C ASP A 361 -6.30 -18.13 -12.21
#